data_76979c13cdc3972e9ef3ec0bccab8817
#
_entry.id   76979c13cdc3972e9ef3ec0bccab8817
#
_cell.length_a   1.000
_cell.length_b   1.000
_cell.length_c   1.000
_cell.angle_alpha   90.00
_cell.angle_beta   90.00
_cell.angle_gamma   90.00
#
_symmetry.space_group_name_H-M   'P 1'
#
loop_
_entity.id
_entity.type
_entity.pdbx_description
1 polymer ?
#
loop_
_entity_poly.entity_id
_entity_poly.type
_entity_poly.pdbx_seq_one_letter_code
_entity_poly.pdbx_strand_id
1 'polypeptide(L)' 'MTLPPPSPDLLVEQRLTRLEEKLSLSEDLLEELNALVATQQDRIAALARELQRLRDEHTAAQSSGEQRLQDEIPPHY' A
#
# COMPACT_ATOMS: atom_id res chain seq x y z
N MET A 1 8.31 49.82 31.25
CA MET A 1 7.40 48.87 31.93
C MET A 1 7.68 47.47 31.41
N THR A 2 8.18 46.64 32.29
CA THR A 2 8.39 45.24 31.94
C THR A 2 7.09 44.47 32.22
N LEU A 3 6.66 43.69 31.24
CA LEU A 3 5.50 42.80 31.40
C LEU A 3 5.82 41.75 32.47
N PRO A 4 4.87 41.40 33.34
CA PRO A 4 5.11 40.33 34.28
C PRO A 4 5.33 39.00 33.56
N PRO A 5 6.15 38.10 34.11
CA PRO A 5 6.33 36.79 33.50
C PRO A 5 4.99 36.03 33.49
N PRO A 6 4.76 35.15 32.50
CA PRO A 6 3.53 34.38 32.45
C PRO A 6 3.42 33.48 33.69
N SER A 7 2.20 33.29 34.17
CA SER A 7 1.94 32.41 35.30
C SER A 7 2.31 30.96 34.95
N PRO A 8 2.67 30.10 35.91
CA PRO A 8 2.91 28.68 35.63
C PRO A 8 1.72 28.00 34.97
N ASP A 9 0.51 28.39 35.33
CA ASP A 9 -0.73 27.85 34.73
C ASP A 9 -0.83 28.21 33.24
N LEU A 10 -0.48 29.45 32.87
CA LEU A 10 -0.47 29.88 31.48
C LEU A 10 0.57 29.12 30.67
N LEU A 11 1.74 28.87 31.22
CA LEU A 11 2.79 28.07 30.57
C LEU A 11 2.33 26.65 30.35
N VAL A 12 1.66 26.04 31.30
CA VAL A 12 1.10 24.69 31.16
C VAL A 12 0.03 24.68 30.07
N GLU A 13 -0.87 25.66 30.08
CA GLU A 13 -1.89 25.77 29.02
C GLU A 13 -1.29 25.90 27.63
N GLN A 14 -0.25 26.70 27.47
CA GLN A 14 0.46 26.87 26.20
C GLN A 14 1.12 25.56 25.76
N ARG A 15 1.71 24.81 26.67
CA ARG A 15 2.31 23.52 26.42
C ARG A 15 1.25 22.49 26.00
N LEU A 16 0.13 22.46 26.70
CA LEU A 16 -0.99 21.58 26.37
C LEU A 16 -1.56 21.89 24.98
N THR A 17 -1.72 23.16 24.66
CA THR A 17 -2.19 23.59 23.35
C THR A 17 -1.23 23.10 22.23
N ARG A 18 0.07 23.26 22.42
CA ARG A 18 1.07 22.76 21.47
C ARG A 18 1.01 21.24 21.31
N LEU A 19 0.85 20.53 22.42
CA LEU A 19 0.73 19.07 22.39
C LEU A 19 -0.55 18.64 21.67
N GLU A 20 -1.66 19.32 21.92
CA GLU A 20 -2.92 19.04 21.23
C GLU A 20 -2.82 19.30 19.73
N GLU A 21 -2.17 20.39 19.32
CA GLU A 21 -1.92 20.71 17.92
C GLU A 21 -1.06 19.63 17.26
N LYS A 22 0.01 19.20 17.90
CA LYS A 22 0.88 18.14 17.42
C LYS A 22 0.16 16.81 17.33
N LEU A 23 -0.65 16.50 18.32
CA LEU A 23 -1.43 15.26 18.33
C LEU A 23 -2.45 15.25 17.19
N SER A 24 -3.14 16.35 16.99
CA SER A 24 -4.11 16.49 15.91
C SER A 24 -3.43 16.29 14.55
N LEU A 25 -2.27 16.92 14.34
CA LEU A 25 -1.49 16.75 13.12
C LEU A 25 -1.02 15.30 12.95
N SER A 26 -0.57 14.66 14.03
CA SER A 26 -0.14 13.26 14.00
C SER A 26 -1.30 12.32 13.66
N GLU A 27 -2.49 12.57 14.20
CA GLU A 27 -3.69 11.81 13.89
C GLU A 27 -4.07 11.93 12.40
N ASP A 28 -4.01 13.15 11.85
CA ASP A 28 -4.26 13.40 10.44
C ASP A 28 -3.26 12.65 9.55
N LEU A 29 -1.98 12.69 9.90
CA LEU A 29 -0.93 11.96 9.17
C LEU A 29 -1.14 10.45 9.25
N LEU A 30 -1.53 9.92 10.40
CA LEU A 30 -1.86 8.50 10.54
C LEU A 30 -3.03 8.10 9.66
N GLU A 31 -4.06 8.93 9.59
CA GLU A 31 -5.21 8.70 8.72
C GLU A 31 -4.78 8.64 7.25
N GLU A 32 -3.95 9.59 6.80
CA GLU A 32 -3.42 9.59 5.44
C GLU A 32 -2.56 8.37 5.16
N LEU A 33 -1.68 8.01 6.08
CA LEU A 33 -0.83 6.82 5.93
C LEU A 33 -1.66 5.54 5.87
N ASN A 34 -2.67 5.42 6.70
CA ASN A 34 -3.57 4.26 6.68
C ASN A 34 -4.31 4.16 5.34
N ALA A 35 -4.76 5.29 4.79
CA ALA A 35 -5.40 5.33 3.48
C ALA A 35 -4.42 4.92 2.36
N LEU A 36 -3.18 5.38 2.43
CA LEU A 36 -2.13 5.00 1.48
C LEU A 36 -1.82 3.51 1.55
N VAL A 37 -1.71 2.96 2.75
CA VAL A 37 -1.46 1.52 2.95
C VAL A 37 -2.60 0.71 2.36
N ALA A 38 -3.85 1.10 2.61
CA ALA A 38 -5.02 0.41 2.04
C ALA A 38 -5.00 0.44 0.51
N THR A 39 -4.68 1.58 -0.09
CA THR A 39 -4.55 1.73 -1.55
C THR A 39 -3.43 0.83 -2.10
N GLN A 40 -2.29 0.80 -1.42
CA GLN A 40 -1.16 -0.05 -1.82
C GLN A 40 -1.51 -1.53 -1.73
N GLN A 41 -2.21 -1.95 -0.69
CA GLN A 41 -2.67 -3.34 -0.55
C GLN A 41 -3.61 -3.73 -1.68
N ASP A 42 -4.52 -2.85 -2.06
CA ASP A 42 -5.43 -3.09 -3.18
C ASP A 42 -4.66 -3.23 -4.50
N ARG A 43 -3.66 -2.39 -4.73
CA ARG A 43 -2.79 -2.46 -5.91
C ARG A 43 -1.98 -3.75 -5.94
N ILE A 44 -1.43 -4.16 -4.80
CA ILE A 44 -0.68 -5.42 -4.68
C ILE A 44 -1.59 -6.60 -4.99
N ALA A 45 -2.80 -6.61 -4.46
CA ALA A 45 -3.77 -7.67 -4.74
C ALA A 45 -4.15 -7.71 -6.23
N ALA A 46 -4.35 -6.54 -6.85
CA ALA A 46 -4.63 -6.45 -8.28
C ALA A 46 -3.47 -6.96 -9.13
N LEU A 47 -2.24 -6.59 -8.78
CA LEU A 47 -1.03 -7.07 -9.48
C LEU A 47 -0.85 -8.58 -9.31
N ALA A 48 -1.11 -9.11 -8.13
CA ALA A 48 -1.04 -10.55 -7.87
C ALA A 48 -2.04 -11.32 -8.73
N ARG A 49 -3.26 -10.82 -8.87
CA ARG A 49 -4.28 -11.42 -9.75
C ARG A 49 -3.85 -11.37 -11.21
N GLU A 50 -3.32 -10.23 -11.66
CA GLU A 50 -2.83 -10.07 -13.03
C GLU A 50 -1.65 -11.01 -13.32
N LEU A 51 -0.74 -11.14 -12.38
CA LEU A 51 0.40 -12.06 -12.52
C LEU A 51 -0.09 -13.51 -12.60
N GLN A 52 -1.06 -13.90 -11.80
CA GLN A 52 -1.64 -15.24 -11.87
C GLN A 52 -2.31 -15.50 -13.22
N ARG A 53 -3.06 -14.50 -13.72
CA ARG A 53 -3.69 -14.57 -15.04
C ARG A 53 -2.66 -14.79 -16.16
N LEU A 54 -1.56 -14.04 -16.11
CA LEU A 54 -0.47 -14.15 -17.10
C LEU A 54 0.22 -15.52 -17.01
N ARG A 55 0.42 -16.05 -15.81
CA ARG A 55 1.00 -17.38 -15.61
C ARG A 55 0.08 -18.46 -16.17
N ASP A 56 -1.22 -18.35 -15.95
CA ASP A 56 -2.19 -19.30 -16.45
C ASP A 56 -2.24 -19.28 -17.98
N GLU A 57 -2.21 -18.10 -18.59
CA GLU A 57 -2.13 -17.94 -20.05
C GLU A 57 -0.84 -18.52 -20.62
N HIS A 58 0.28 -18.27 -19.96
CA HIS A 58 1.59 -18.80 -20.38
C HIS A 58 1.62 -20.33 -20.32
N THR A 59 1.10 -20.90 -19.24
CA THR A 59 1.00 -22.35 -19.08
C THR A 59 0.09 -22.95 -20.14
N ALA A 60 -1.05 -22.34 -20.42
CA ALA A 60 -1.97 -22.79 -21.45
C ALA A 60 -1.33 -22.71 -22.84
N ALA A 61 -0.59 -21.63 -23.13
CA ALA A 61 0.11 -21.47 -24.41
C ALA A 61 1.21 -22.51 -24.59
N GLN A 62 1.98 -22.80 -23.53
CA GLN A 62 3.01 -23.86 -23.57
C GLN A 62 2.38 -25.24 -23.79
N SER A 63 1.31 -25.54 -23.06
CA SER A 63 0.60 -26.81 -23.19
C SER A 63 0.04 -26.99 -24.59
N SER A 64 -0.56 -25.95 -25.16
CA SER A 64 -1.03 -25.94 -26.55
C SER A 64 0.11 -26.12 -27.57
N GLY A 65 1.24 -25.46 -27.35
CA GLY A 65 2.41 -25.56 -28.19
C GLY A 65 3.00 -26.96 -28.19
N GLU A 66 3.14 -27.56 -27.02
CA GLU A 66 3.61 -28.93 -26.87
C GLU A 66 2.67 -29.94 -27.56
N GLN A 67 1.38 -29.76 -27.40
CA GLN A 67 0.38 -30.61 -28.00
C GLN A 67 0.41 -30.50 -29.53
N ARG A 68 0.58 -29.32 -30.08
CA ARG A 68 0.74 -29.11 -31.52
C ARG A 68 1.98 -29.79 -32.06
N LEU A 69 3.11 -29.70 -31.35
CA LEU A 69 4.34 -30.37 -31.74
C LEU A 69 4.18 -31.89 -31.77
N GLN A 70 3.49 -32.48 -30.80
CA GLN A 70 3.19 -33.88 -30.74
C GLN A 70 2.28 -34.32 -31.90
N ASP A 71 1.29 -33.49 -32.24
CA ASP A 71 0.37 -33.78 -33.35
C ASP A 71 1.04 -33.65 -34.72
N GLU A 72 2.08 -32.81 -34.82
CA GLU A 72 2.85 -32.62 -36.06
C GLU A 72 3.94 -33.69 -36.31
N ILE A 73 4.30 -34.43 -35.27
CA ILE A 73 5.30 -35.50 -35.40
C ILE A 73 4.64 -36.72 -36.09
N PRO A 74 5.11 -37.12 -37.25
CA PRO A 74 4.55 -38.31 -37.91
C PRO A 74 4.83 -39.54 -37.08
N PRO A 75 3.91 -40.51 -37.05
CA PRO A 75 4.12 -41.73 -36.28
C PRO A 75 5.31 -42.50 -36.85
N HIS A 76 6.20 -42.97 -35.98
CA HIS A 76 7.29 -43.87 -36.34
C HIS A 76 6.76 -45.30 -36.44
N TYR A 77 7.02 -45.89 -37.55
CA TYR A 77 6.73 -47.29 -37.77
C TYR A 77 7.96 -48.16 -37.52
#